data_3610de15fe90b749bc28db7c8ae093a2
#
_entry.id   3610de15fe90b749bc28db7c8ae093a2
#
_cell.length_a   1.000
_cell.length_b   1.000
_cell.length_c   1.000
_cell.angle_alpha   90.00
_cell.angle_beta   90.00
_cell.angle_gamma   90.00
#
_symmetry.space_group_name_H-M   'P 1'
#
loop_
_entity.id
_entity.type
_entity.pdbx_description
1 polymer ?
#
loop_
_entity_poly.entity_id
_entity_poly.type
_entity_poly.pdbx_seq_one_letter_code
_entity_poly.pdbx_strand_id
1 'polypeptide(L)'
;RAPTLHRLGIQAFEPVLVDGRALKLHPLNCTAFNADFDGDQMAIHVPLSAEAQAEARILMLSANNLLRPQDGGPVTVPTQDMVLGSYYLTMDRMGKAEKGAETIWCEDAGDTNLTAHSIVDADDFVAANDALEKGQKKAAYRPLHFYASEEEALMAYNDHVIGPHCPIGVRRTMTVDGVSHTAVVESTPGRIIFNQNIPQDLGFVDRTDPAHVCDYEVTFTCGKKQLGQIVDRTINKHGFTVAAEVLDAIKATGYKHSTLAAITVSIADMTVPPKKYELVAASEQKVLDIENQYKMGFMTEHERYKQVVQVWEKTTNDVSDALQKNLDRYNPIFMMADSGARGSMKQIRQLAGMRGLIANTAGRTIEIPIKANYREGLTALEYFISSRGARKGLADTALRTADSGYLTRRMVDVSQDVIIREEDCHVTHGIKVSEISENGQVIEKFSDRLRGRFLVGDVVDADTGEVLLSSTKMMDENDAKILETHKWVQANYRDGDRCTFDPAVDEHPTVMIRTVLTCKAHSGVCAKCYGMNLATQQPVGPGEAVGIIAAQSIGEPGTQLTMRTFHTGGLAGGDITQGLPRVEELFEARKPKRMATLAEIGGTVKFEETSK
;
A
#
# COMPACT_ATOMS: atom_id res chain seq x y z
N ARG A 1 -14.28 2.29 21.45
CA ARG A 1 -13.12 1.86 22.23
C ARG A 1 -12.28 3.06 22.65
N ALA A 2 -11.80 3.06 23.88
CA ALA A 2 -10.83 4.05 24.34
C ALA A 2 -9.38 3.54 24.11
N PRO A 3 -8.43 4.40 23.71
CA PRO A 3 -8.57 5.83 23.41
C PRO A 3 -9.24 6.06 22.04
N THR A 4 -10.16 7.03 21.96
CA THR A 4 -10.81 7.42 20.71
C THR A 4 -9.92 8.38 19.95
N LEU A 5 -9.05 7.87 19.07
CA LEU A 5 -8.06 8.67 18.34
C LEU A 5 -8.66 9.40 17.14
N HIS A 6 -9.72 8.85 16.54
CA HIS A 6 -10.42 9.39 15.39
C HIS A 6 -11.92 9.05 15.41
N ARG A 7 -12.70 9.63 14.52
CA ARG A 7 -14.15 9.43 14.47
C ARG A 7 -14.60 7.97 14.34
N LEU A 8 -13.80 7.10 13.72
CA LEU A 8 -14.08 5.66 13.57
C LEU A 8 -13.89 4.86 14.87
N GLY A 9 -13.38 5.46 15.93
CA GLY A 9 -13.33 4.86 17.26
C GLY A 9 -14.68 4.75 17.96
N ILE A 10 -15.73 5.37 17.40
CA ILE A 10 -17.13 5.26 17.82
C ILE A 10 -17.96 4.95 16.58
N GLN A 11 -18.62 3.79 16.55
CA GLN A 11 -19.45 3.36 15.43
C GLN A 11 -20.77 2.79 15.94
N ALA A 12 -21.82 2.88 15.13
CA ALA A 12 -23.09 2.27 15.42
C ALA A 12 -23.21 0.89 14.78
N PHE A 13 -23.85 -0.01 15.51
CA PHE A 13 -24.12 -1.39 15.10
C PHE A 13 -25.55 -1.77 15.47
N GLU A 14 -26.14 -2.66 14.70
CA GLU A 14 -27.35 -3.36 15.12
C GLU A 14 -26.99 -4.51 16.07
N PRO A 15 -27.61 -4.60 17.24
CA PRO A 15 -27.23 -5.58 18.25
C PRO A 15 -27.75 -6.98 17.91
N VAL A 16 -26.89 -7.98 18.10
CA VAL A 16 -27.26 -9.40 18.09
C VAL A 16 -26.98 -9.96 19.48
N LEU A 17 -27.99 -10.60 20.09
CA LEU A 17 -27.86 -11.18 21.42
C LEU A 17 -27.03 -12.46 21.36
N VAL A 18 -26.06 -12.57 22.26
CA VAL A 18 -25.17 -13.73 22.42
C VAL A 18 -25.04 -14.07 23.90
N ASP A 19 -24.76 -15.33 24.19
CA ASP A 19 -24.48 -15.77 25.54
C ASP A 19 -23.10 -15.28 25.99
N GLY A 20 -22.98 -14.98 27.30
CA GLY A 20 -21.73 -14.54 27.90
C GLY A 20 -21.66 -13.02 28.16
N ARG A 21 -20.50 -12.56 28.66
CA ARG A 21 -20.26 -11.16 29.03
C ARG A 21 -19.35 -10.42 28.08
N ALA A 22 -18.85 -11.08 27.04
CA ALA A 22 -17.94 -10.49 26.08
C ALA A 22 -18.69 -9.90 24.88
N LEU A 23 -18.20 -8.76 24.37
CA LEU A 23 -18.64 -8.20 23.10
C LEU A 23 -17.96 -8.97 21.97
N LYS A 24 -18.75 -9.44 20.99
CA LYS A 24 -18.21 -10.04 19.77
C LYS A 24 -18.14 -8.99 18.69
N LEU A 25 -16.91 -8.54 18.37
CA LEU A 25 -16.66 -7.54 17.34
C LEU A 25 -16.37 -8.21 16.01
N HIS A 26 -16.92 -7.65 14.93
CA HIS A 26 -16.61 -8.11 13.57
C HIS A 26 -15.11 -7.90 13.26
N PRO A 27 -14.38 -8.92 12.75
CA PRO A 27 -12.93 -8.83 12.55
C PRO A 27 -12.46 -7.67 11.67
N LEU A 28 -13.22 -7.29 10.65
CA LEU A 28 -12.87 -6.18 9.76
C LEU A 28 -12.89 -4.82 10.46
N ASN A 29 -13.66 -4.67 11.55
CA ASN A 29 -13.72 -3.43 12.32
C ASN A 29 -12.60 -3.29 13.36
N CYS A 30 -11.82 -4.34 13.61
CA CYS A 30 -10.69 -4.28 14.53
C CYS A 30 -9.68 -3.20 14.15
N THR A 31 -9.45 -2.98 12.86
CA THR A 31 -8.53 -1.94 12.36
C THR A 31 -9.02 -0.54 12.71
N ALA A 32 -10.31 -0.25 12.53
CA ALA A 32 -10.91 1.05 12.83
C ALA A 32 -10.86 1.39 14.32
N PHE A 33 -11.11 0.41 15.18
CA PHE A 33 -11.04 0.56 16.64
C PHE A 33 -9.61 0.43 17.18
N ASN A 34 -8.64 0.03 16.38
CA ASN A 34 -7.31 -0.41 16.82
C ASN A 34 -7.43 -1.42 17.98
N ALA A 35 -8.33 -2.40 17.83
CA ALA A 35 -8.67 -3.39 18.84
C ALA A 35 -8.13 -4.78 18.47
N ASP A 36 -7.73 -5.53 19.46
CA ASP A 36 -7.43 -6.95 19.37
C ASP A 36 -8.20 -7.74 20.46
N PHE A 37 -8.07 -9.04 20.48
CA PHE A 37 -8.85 -9.90 21.38
C PHE A 37 -8.01 -10.42 22.56
N ASP A 38 -7.03 -9.65 23.01
CA ASP A 38 -6.13 -10.00 24.12
C ASP A 38 -6.63 -9.53 25.49
N GLY A 39 -7.84 -8.97 25.56
CA GLY A 39 -8.45 -8.45 26.77
C GLY A 39 -8.85 -6.97 26.69
N ASP A 40 -8.88 -6.40 25.50
CA ASP A 40 -9.37 -5.03 25.27
C ASP A 40 -10.80 -4.86 25.79
N GLN A 41 -11.05 -3.67 26.36
CA GLN A 41 -12.37 -3.28 26.84
C GLN A 41 -13.03 -2.32 25.87
N MET A 42 -14.34 -2.48 25.69
CA MET A 42 -15.18 -1.58 24.89
C MET A 42 -16.44 -1.21 25.66
N ALA A 43 -17.02 -0.06 25.35
CA ALA A 43 -18.27 0.41 25.94
C ALA A 43 -19.39 0.43 24.89
N ILE A 44 -20.62 0.10 25.35
CA ILE A 44 -21.84 0.23 24.55
C ILE A 44 -22.61 1.45 25.06
N HIS A 45 -22.98 2.33 24.13
CA HIS A 45 -23.82 3.49 24.38
C HIS A 45 -25.15 3.29 23.64
N VAL A 46 -26.29 3.44 24.34
CA VAL A 46 -27.62 3.30 23.76
C VAL A 46 -28.21 4.67 23.50
N PRO A 47 -28.51 5.07 22.24
CA PRO A 47 -29.17 6.34 21.94
C PRO A 47 -30.62 6.32 22.43
N LEU A 48 -31.02 7.33 23.20
CA LEU A 48 -32.32 7.36 23.86
C LEU A 48 -33.37 8.13 23.07
N SER A 49 -32.98 9.22 22.39
CA SER A 49 -33.94 10.04 21.62
C SER A 49 -34.08 9.57 20.16
N ALA A 50 -35.18 9.89 19.51
CA ALA A 50 -35.42 9.54 18.12
C ALA A 50 -34.41 10.20 17.18
N GLU A 51 -34.01 11.43 17.48
CA GLU A 51 -32.99 12.17 16.73
C GLU A 51 -31.63 11.48 16.84
N ALA A 52 -31.21 11.09 18.07
CA ALA A 52 -29.96 10.38 18.30
C ALA A 52 -29.93 9.02 17.60
N GLN A 53 -31.07 8.31 17.57
CA GLN A 53 -31.22 7.05 16.82
C GLN A 53 -31.09 7.25 15.32
N ALA A 54 -31.69 8.33 14.78
CA ALA A 54 -31.58 8.67 13.36
C ALA A 54 -30.12 9.00 12.97
N GLU A 55 -29.44 9.83 13.78
CA GLU A 55 -28.01 10.14 13.55
C GLU A 55 -27.14 8.88 13.63
N ALA A 56 -27.37 8.00 14.61
CA ALA A 56 -26.64 6.76 14.74
C ALA A 56 -26.79 5.87 13.49
N ARG A 57 -27.99 5.76 12.93
CA ARG A 57 -28.26 4.95 11.74
C ARG A 57 -27.72 5.55 10.45
N ILE A 58 -27.81 6.87 10.29
CA ILE A 58 -27.43 7.54 9.05
C ILE A 58 -25.93 7.85 9.01
N LEU A 59 -25.39 8.43 10.09
CA LEU A 59 -24.01 8.94 10.11
C LEU A 59 -23.01 7.96 10.69
N MET A 60 -23.39 7.17 11.71
CA MET A 60 -22.46 6.39 12.50
C MET A 60 -22.45 4.90 12.17
N LEU A 61 -23.37 4.40 11.35
CA LEU A 61 -23.45 2.98 11.02
C LEU A 61 -22.12 2.51 10.41
N SER A 62 -21.59 1.39 10.90
CA SER A 62 -20.31 0.85 10.45
C SER A 62 -20.25 0.60 8.94
N ALA A 63 -21.35 0.09 8.35
CA ALA A 63 -21.44 -0.15 6.91
C ALA A 63 -21.31 1.13 6.06
N ASN A 64 -21.67 2.30 6.60
CA ASN A 64 -21.57 3.59 5.91
C ASN A 64 -20.19 4.26 6.13
N ASN A 65 -19.34 3.72 7.01
CA ASN A 65 -18.05 4.28 7.38
C ASN A 65 -16.91 3.34 7.01
N LEU A 66 -16.89 2.87 5.77
CA LEU A 66 -15.86 1.95 5.26
C LEU A 66 -14.57 2.68 4.81
N LEU A 67 -14.63 4.01 4.61
CA LEU A 67 -13.52 4.82 4.13
C LEU A 67 -12.87 5.62 5.26
N ARG A 68 -11.56 5.78 5.17
CA ARG A 68 -10.80 6.66 6.08
C ARG A 68 -10.97 8.12 5.69
N PRO A 69 -11.23 9.01 6.65
CA PRO A 69 -11.28 10.44 6.37
C PRO A 69 -9.93 11.08 6.05
N GLN A 70 -8.83 10.37 6.23
CA GLN A 70 -7.44 10.82 6.01
C GLN A 70 -7.08 10.87 4.53
N ASP A 71 -7.31 9.78 3.82
CA ASP A 71 -6.88 9.52 2.44
C ASP A 71 -8.01 9.04 1.51
N GLY A 72 -9.21 8.80 2.07
CA GLY A 72 -10.32 8.24 1.32
C GLY A 72 -10.15 6.76 0.95
N GLY A 73 -9.09 6.11 1.39
CA GLY A 73 -8.90 4.68 1.20
C GLY A 73 -9.77 3.85 2.15
N PRO A 74 -10.01 2.56 1.85
CA PRO A 74 -10.81 1.70 2.70
C PRO A 74 -10.11 1.45 4.04
N VAL A 75 -10.85 1.57 5.15
CA VAL A 75 -10.39 1.22 6.50
C VAL A 75 -10.60 -0.26 6.78
N THR A 76 -11.70 -0.82 6.28
CA THR A 76 -12.10 -2.21 6.45
C THR A 76 -11.46 -3.08 5.37
N VAL A 77 -10.15 -3.28 5.47
CA VAL A 77 -9.40 -4.15 4.55
C VAL A 77 -9.17 -5.49 5.24
N PRO A 78 -9.33 -6.63 4.54
CA PRO A 78 -8.97 -7.93 5.08
C PRO A 78 -7.54 -7.95 5.63
N THR A 79 -7.35 -8.67 6.75
CA THR A 79 -6.06 -8.76 7.46
C THR A 79 -5.76 -10.20 7.85
N GLN A 80 -4.50 -10.49 8.18
CA GLN A 80 -4.05 -11.78 8.74
C GLN A 80 -4.55 -12.99 7.94
N ASP A 81 -5.31 -13.90 8.55
CA ASP A 81 -5.78 -15.16 7.94
C ASP A 81 -6.71 -14.94 6.75
N MET A 82 -7.46 -13.83 6.72
CA MET A 82 -8.28 -13.48 5.58
C MET A 82 -7.42 -13.21 4.33
N VAL A 83 -6.30 -12.49 4.52
CA VAL A 83 -5.34 -12.22 3.44
C VAL A 83 -4.61 -13.50 3.05
N LEU A 84 -4.17 -14.29 4.03
CA LEU A 84 -3.41 -15.52 3.78
C LEU A 84 -4.24 -16.54 3.00
N GLY A 85 -5.52 -16.72 3.38
CA GLY A 85 -6.43 -17.61 2.66
C GLY A 85 -6.73 -17.15 1.22
N SER A 86 -6.93 -15.85 1.02
CA SER A 86 -7.13 -15.28 -0.31
C SER A 86 -5.86 -15.39 -1.17
N TYR A 87 -4.69 -15.16 -0.58
CA TYR A 87 -3.40 -15.32 -1.23
C TYR A 87 -3.17 -16.77 -1.66
N TYR A 88 -3.41 -17.72 -0.74
CA TYR A 88 -3.30 -19.14 -1.04
C TYR A 88 -4.21 -19.57 -2.17
N LEU A 89 -5.48 -19.15 -2.19
CA LEU A 89 -6.42 -19.47 -3.26
C LEU A 89 -5.98 -18.94 -4.62
N THR A 90 -5.43 -17.74 -4.66
CA THR A 90 -5.09 -17.06 -5.91
C THR A 90 -3.67 -17.34 -6.40
N MET A 91 -2.89 -18.10 -5.63
CA MET A 91 -1.57 -18.58 -6.06
C MET A 91 -1.67 -19.46 -7.29
N ASP A 92 -0.59 -19.44 -8.06
CA ASP A 92 -0.38 -20.30 -9.21
C ASP A 92 0.87 -21.15 -8.95
N ARG A 93 0.75 -22.45 -9.05
CA ARG A 93 1.86 -23.38 -8.81
C ARG A 93 2.86 -23.43 -9.97
N MET A 94 2.39 -23.10 -11.16
CA MET A 94 3.26 -23.09 -12.33
C MET A 94 4.06 -21.80 -12.42
N GLY A 95 5.25 -21.89 -12.96
CA GLY A 95 6.10 -20.73 -13.22
C GLY A 95 5.38 -19.71 -14.10
N LYS A 96 5.65 -18.42 -13.88
CA LYS A 96 5.22 -17.39 -14.82
C LYS A 96 6.16 -17.38 -16.01
N ALA A 97 5.62 -17.13 -17.20
CA ALA A 97 6.44 -16.80 -18.36
C ALA A 97 7.39 -15.63 -18.01
N GLU A 98 8.58 -15.61 -18.56
CA GLU A 98 9.47 -14.46 -18.43
C GLU A 98 8.78 -13.19 -18.95
N LYS A 99 9.07 -12.05 -18.32
CA LYS A 99 8.38 -10.79 -18.63
C LYS A 99 8.44 -10.47 -20.13
N GLY A 100 7.27 -10.54 -20.78
CA GLY A 100 7.11 -10.33 -22.22
C GLY A 100 7.25 -11.61 -23.08
N ALA A 101 7.25 -12.81 -22.49
CA ALA A 101 7.02 -14.07 -23.17
C ALA A 101 5.56 -14.50 -22.98
N GLU A 102 4.99 -15.13 -23.98
CA GLU A 102 3.62 -15.65 -23.91
C GLU A 102 3.57 -16.96 -23.12
N THR A 103 2.45 -17.19 -22.42
CA THR A 103 2.15 -18.50 -21.83
C THR A 103 1.57 -19.39 -22.90
N ILE A 104 2.17 -20.56 -23.11
CA ILE A 104 1.73 -21.51 -24.13
C ILE A 104 1.08 -22.71 -23.44
N TRP A 105 -0.14 -23.08 -23.88
CA TRP A 105 -0.82 -24.27 -23.44
C TRP A 105 -0.30 -25.48 -24.24
N CYS A 106 0.03 -26.54 -23.53
CA CYS A 106 0.53 -27.76 -24.13
C CYS A 106 -0.42 -28.92 -23.87
N GLU A 107 -0.72 -29.72 -24.84
CA GLU A 107 -1.56 -30.91 -24.74
C GLU A 107 -0.78 -32.14 -24.25
N ASP A 108 -1.38 -32.85 -23.30
CA ASP A 108 -1.04 -34.24 -23.00
C ASP A 108 -2.01 -35.20 -23.72
N ALA A 109 -2.28 -34.97 -24.99
CA ALA A 109 -3.14 -35.75 -25.89
C ALA A 109 -4.67 -35.64 -25.66
N GLY A 110 -5.39 -35.01 -26.57
CA GLY A 110 -6.84 -35.12 -26.80
C GLY A 110 -7.53 -33.84 -27.26
N ASP A 111 -8.33 -33.94 -28.21
CA ASP A 111 -9.32 -33.10 -28.84
C ASP A 111 -9.08 -31.59 -29.03
N THR A 112 -8.66 -31.25 -30.25
CA THR A 112 -8.07 -30.01 -30.74
C THR A 112 -9.05 -28.92 -31.19
N ASN A 113 -10.32 -28.94 -30.83
CA ASN A 113 -11.31 -27.98 -31.33
C ASN A 113 -11.43 -26.67 -30.55
N LEU A 114 -10.44 -26.34 -29.72
CA LEU A 114 -10.43 -25.12 -28.88
C LEU A 114 -9.50 -24.07 -29.49
N THR A 115 -10.08 -23.00 -30.01
CA THR A 115 -9.38 -21.77 -30.41
C THR A 115 -8.94 -21.00 -29.19
N ALA A 116 -7.95 -21.45 -28.47
CA ALA A 116 -7.27 -20.70 -27.47
C ALA A 116 -5.77 -20.83 -27.68
N HIS A 117 -5.05 -19.72 -27.66
CA HIS A 117 -3.60 -19.59 -27.71
C HIS A 117 -2.84 -20.84 -28.14
N SER A 118 -2.01 -20.77 -29.14
CA SER A 118 -1.31 -21.88 -29.83
C SER A 118 -1.04 -23.11 -28.92
N ILE A 119 -1.84 -24.16 -29.12
CA ILE A 119 -1.66 -25.44 -28.43
C ILE A 119 -0.49 -26.17 -29.12
N VAL A 120 0.56 -26.46 -28.36
CA VAL A 120 1.79 -27.09 -28.82
C VAL A 120 1.98 -28.40 -28.08
N ASP A 121 2.52 -29.42 -28.74
CA ASP A 121 2.92 -30.66 -28.06
C ASP A 121 3.93 -30.35 -26.93
N ALA A 122 3.80 -31.02 -25.80
CA ALA A 122 4.62 -30.79 -24.63
C ALA A 122 6.11 -31.04 -24.91
N ASP A 123 6.43 -32.10 -25.66
CA ASP A 123 7.81 -32.45 -25.99
C ASP A 123 8.40 -31.47 -27.00
N ASP A 124 7.64 -31.03 -27.98
CA ASP A 124 8.05 -29.99 -28.93
C ASP A 124 8.27 -28.64 -28.24
N PHE A 125 7.44 -28.30 -27.24
CA PHE A 125 7.59 -27.09 -26.45
C PHE A 125 8.88 -27.08 -25.62
N VAL A 126 9.20 -28.19 -24.93
CA VAL A 126 10.42 -28.33 -24.14
C VAL A 126 11.64 -28.21 -25.05
N ALA A 127 11.63 -28.91 -26.21
CA ALA A 127 12.71 -28.85 -27.20
C ALA A 127 12.90 -27.42 -27.74
N ALA A 128 11.80 -26.72 -28.06
CA ALA A 128 11.85 -25.33 -28.53
C ALA A 128 12.40 -24.35 -27.45
N ASN A 129 11.96 -24.50 -26.20
CA ASN A 129 12.46 -23.67 -25.10
C ASN A 129 13.94 -23.93 -24.75
N ASP A 130 14.40 -25.16 -24.90
CA ASP A 130 15.81 -25.52 -24.69
C ASP A 130 16.72 -25.07 -25.83
N ALA A 131 16.15 -24.91 -27.04
CA ALA A 131 16.86 -24.41 -28.23
C ALA A 131 16.95 -22.87 -28.28
N LEU A 132 16.36 -22.12 -27.33
CA LEU A 132 16.37 -20.67 -27.33
C LEU A 132 17.78 -20.10 -27.18
N GLU A 133 18.13 -19.14 -28.02
CA GLU A 133 19.40 -18.41 -27.95
C GLU A 133 19.48 -17.49 -26.72
N LYS A 134 20.70 -17.14 -26.29
CA LYS A 134 20.92 -16.18 -25.20
C LYS A 134 20.26 -14.83 -25.51
N GLY A 135 19.22 -14.50 -24.76
CA GLY A 135 18.47 -13.24 -24.89
C GLY A 135 17.01 -13.43 -25.32
N GLN A 136 16.62 -14.60 -25.73
CA GLN A 136 15.21 -14.95 -25.96
C GLN A 136 14.53 -15.34 -24.65
N LYS A 137 13.27 -14.96 -24.49
CA LYS A 137 12.49 -15.19 -23.28
C LYS A 137 11.83 -16.56 -23.30
N LYS A 138 12.01 -17.33 -22.22
CA LYS A 138 11.36 -18.63 -22.07
C LYS A 138 9.88 -18.47 -21.77
N ALA A 139 9.05 -19.14 -22.56
CA ALA A 139 7.61 -19.25 -22.33
C ALA A 139 7.31 -20.17 -21.13
N ALA A 140 6.19 -20.00 -20.48
CA ALA A 140 5.75 -20.90 -19.42
C ALA A 140 4.98 -22.07 -20.03
N TYR A 141 5.33 -23.29 -19.60
CA TYR A 141 4.60 -24.51 -19.91
C TYR A 141 3.41 -24.66 -18.97
N ARG A 142 2.22 -24.98 -19.52
CA ARG A 142 1.01 -25.23 -18.75
C ARG A 142 0.32 -26.51 -19.24
N PRO A 143 0.28 -27.58 -18.42
CA PRO A 143 -0.45 -28.77 -18.72
C PRO A 143 -1.96 -28.48 -18.73
N LEU A 144 -2.67 -29.11 -19.62
CA LEU A 144 -4.00 -28.73 -20.04
C LEU A 144 -5.06 -29.65 -19.44
N HIS A 145 -5.91 -29.11 -18.57
CA HIS A 145 -7.19 -29.70 -18.20
C HIS A 145 -8.29 -28.72 -18.59
N PHE A 146 -9.14 -29.13 -19.55
CA PHE A 146 -10.25 -28.29 -20.00
C PHE A 146 -11.56 -28.74 -19.38
N TYR A 147 -12.36 -27.75 -19.00
CA TYR A 147 -13.69 -27.94 -18.47
C TYR A 147 -14.72 -27.13 -19.23
N ALA A 148 -15.90 -27.72 -19.47
CA ALA A 148 -16.98 -27.09 -20.21
C ALA A 148 -17.68 -25.99 -19.45
N SER A 149 -17.56 -25.96 -18.10
CA SER A 149 -18.14 -24.92 -17.26
C SER A 149 -17.32 -24.74 -15.96
N GLU A 150 -17.54 -23.60 -15.29
CA GLU A 150 -16.97 -23.33 -13.95
C GLU A 150 -17.41 -24.38 -12.94
N GLU A 151 -18.67 -24.84 -13.02
CA GLU A 151 -19.25 -25.82 -12.11
C GLU A 151 -18.55 -27.18 -12.24
N GLU A 152 -18.28 -27.62 -13.47
CA GLU A 152 -17.55 -28.85 -13.75
C GLU A 152 -16.12 -28.81 -13.17
N ALA A 153 -15.43 -27.69 -13.35
CA ALA A 153 -14.10 -27.48 -12.77
C ALA A 153 -14.13 -27.54 -11.21
N LEU A 154 -15.16 -26.95 -10.59
CA LEU A 154 -15.35 -26.99 -9.15
C LEU A 154 -15.75 -28.39 -8.66
N MET A 155 -16.51 -29.17 -9.43
CA MET A 155 -16.79 -30.57 -9.11
C MET A 155 -15.50 -31.39 -9.12
N ALA A 156 -14.66 -31.26 -10.15
CA ALA A 156 -13.37 -31.92 -10.22
C ALA A 156 -12.43 -31.53 -9.06
N TYR A 157 -12.49 -30.26 -8.62
CA TYR A 157 -11.78 -29.81 -7.42
C TYR A 157 -12.32 -30.47 -6.15
N ASN A 158 -13.63 -30.53 -5.97
CA ASN A 158 -14.27 -31.15 -4.80
C ASN A 158 -14.00 -32.65 -4.72
N ASP A 159 -13.93 -33.32 -5.88
CA ASP A 159 -13.60 -34.74 -6.00
C ASP A 159 -12.08 -35.01 -5.88
N HIS A 160 -11.28 -33.96 -5.60
CA HIS A 160 -9.82 -34.04 -5.46
C HIS A 160 -9.08 -34.55 -6.70
N VAL A 161 -9.66 -34.42 -7.90
CA VAL A 161 -9.02 -34.74 -9.18
C VAL A 161 -7.96 -33.68 -9.50
N ILE A 162 -8.27 -32.41 -9.20
CA ILE A 162 -7.37 -31.27 -9.40
C ILE A 162 -7.16 -30.50 -8.08
N GLY A 163 -5.97 -29.94 -7.92
CA GLY A 163 -5.66 -29.08 -6.77
C GLY A 163 -6.11 -27.61 -6.98
N PRO A 164 -6.16 -26.80 -5.93
CA PRO A 164 -6.62 -25.41 -6.03
C PRO A 164 -5.73 -24.51 -6.89
N HIS A 165 -4.47 -24.89 -7.10
CA HIS A 165 -3.46 -24.13 -7.84
C HIS A 165 -3.18 -24.70 -9.24
N CYS A 166 -3.91 -25.76 -9.63
CA CYS A 166 -3.72 -26.37 -10.93
C CYS A 166 -4.22 -25.40 -12.02
N PRO A 167 -3.41 -25.06 -13.02
CA PRO A 167 -3.87 -24.29 -14.16
C PRO A 167 -4.84 -25.11 -14.99
N ILE A 168 -5.97 -24.52 -15.31
CA ILE A 168 -7.06 -25.13 -16.09
C ILE A 168 -7.59 -24.16 -17.13
N GLY A 169 -8.11 -24.68 -18.23
CA GLY A 169 -8.89 -23.94 -19.21
C GLY A 169 -10.39 -24.13 -18.96
N VAL A 170 -11.12 -23.04 -18.74
CA VAL A 170 -12.57 -23.11 -18.51
C VAL A 170 -13.30 -22.31 -19.58
N ARG A 171 -14.31 -22.93 -20.17
CA ARG A 171 -15.21 -22.26 -21.11
C ARG A 171 -16.14 -21.32 -20.32
N ARG A 172 -16.03 -20.03 -20.59
CA ARG A 172 -16.82 -18.99 -19.94
C ARG A 172 -17.62 -18.21 -20.96
N THR A 173 -18.86 -17.90 -20.62
CA THR A 173 -19.74 -17.04 -21.42
C THR A 173 -20.06 -15.79 -20.62
N MET A 174 -19.82 -14.63 -21.22
CA MET A 174 -20.12 -13.34 -20.65
C MET A 174 -20.96 -12.48 -21.60
N THR A 175 -21.91 -11.73 -21.07
CA THR A 175 -22.72 -10.79 -21.86
C THR A 175 -22.27 -9.37 -21.55
N VAL A 176 -21.69 -8.70 -22.54
CA VAL A 176 -21.27 -7.30 -22.47
C VAL A 176 -22.03 -6.54 -23.54
N ASP A 177 -22.63 -5.42 -23.18
CA ASP A 177 -23.45 -4.56 -24.06
C ASP A 177 -24.54 -5.32 -24.86
N GLY A 178 -25.10 -6.38 -24.23
CA GLY A 178 -26.15 -7.21 -24.84
C GLY A 178 -25.64 -8.27 -25.84
N VAL A 179 -24.34 -8.36 -26.07
CA VAL A 179 -23.71 -9.39 -26.92
C VAL A 179 -23.10 -10.47 -26.02
N SER A 180 -23.41 -11.72 -26.33
CA SER A 180 -22.87 -12.90 -25.62
C SER A 180 -21.54 -13.33 -26.24
N HIS A 181 -20.46 -13.26 -25.46
CA HIS A 181 -19.14 -13.72 -25.83
C HIS A 181 -18.82 -15.01 -25.09
N THR A 182 -18.28 -16.00 -25.82
CA THR A 182 -17.83 -17.26 -25.22
C THR A 182 -16.38 -17.51 -25.61
N ALA A 183 -15.53 -17.72 -24.59
CA ALA A 183 -14.12 -18.04 -24.81
C ALA A 183 -13.64 -19.03 -23.73
N VAL A 184 -12.52 -19.69 -24.02
CA VAL A 184 -11.81 -20.50 -23.02
C VAL A 184 -10.83 -19.61 -22.30
N VAL A 185 -10.96 -19.53 -20.99
CA VAL A 185 -10.17 -18.65 -20.12
C VAL A 185 -9.22 -19.50 -19.29
N GLU A 186 -7.97 -19.10 -19.24
CA GLU A 186 -6.97 -19.68 -18.33
C GLU A 186 -7.22 -19.23 -16.90
N SER A 187 -7.37 -20.19 -16.00
CA SER A 187 -7.56 -19.90 -14.59
C SER A 187 -7.08 -21.05 -13.69
N THR A 188 -7.33 -20.94 -12.39
CA THR A 188 -7.18 -22.04 -11.43
C THR A 188 -8.48 -22.20 -10.65
N PRO A 189 -8.80 -23.40 -10.11
CA PRO A 189 -10.00 -23.59 -9.29
C PRO A 189 -10.09 -22.59 -8.14
N GLY A 190 -8.97 -22.28 -7.50
CA GLY A 190 -8.93 -21.29 -6.42
C GLY A 190 -9.29 -19.88 -6.90
N ARG A 191 -8.83 -19.45 -8.07
CA ARG A 191 -9.21 -18.14 -8.66
C ARG A 191 -10.68 -18.10 -9.04
N ILE A 192 -11.24 -19.19 -9.52
CA ILE A 192 -12.68 -19.27 -9.83
C ILE A 192 -13.50 -19.07 -8.56
N ILE A 193 -13.19 -19.79 -7.48
CA ILE A 193 -13.85 -19.65 -6.17
C ILE A 193 -13.75 -18.21 -5.65
N PHE A 194 -12.59 -17.58 -5.81
CA PHE A 194 -12.39 -16.21 -5.36
C PHE A 194 -13.20 -15.20 -6.19
N ASN A 195 -13.21 -15.36 -7.53
CA ASN A 195 -13.94 -14.47 -8.44
C ASN A 195 -15.47 -14.58 -8.31
N GLN A 196 -16.02 -15.70 -7.82
CA GLN A 196 -17.45 -15.83 -7.55
C GLN A 196 -17.94 -14.85 -6.47
N ASN A 197 -17.07 -14.42 -5.57
CA ASN A 197 -17.39 -13.51 -4.48
C ASN A 197 -17.22 -12.02 -4.85
N ILE A 198 -16.80 -11.71 -6.07
CA ILE A 198 -16.42 -10.37 -6.50
C ILE A 198 -17.22 -9.99 -7.74
N PRO A 199 -17.77 -8.76 -7.82
CA PRO A 199 -18.37 -8.24 -9.04
C PRO A 199 -17.37 -8.32 -10.21
N GLN A 200 -17.84 -8.78 -11.37
CA GLN A 200 -16.99 -9.02 -12.55
C GLN A 200 -16.91 -7.82 -13.48
N ASP A 201 -17.03 -6.62 -12.94
CA ASP A 201 -17.02 -5.36 -13.69
C ASP A 201 -16.12 -4.28 -13.05
N LEU A 202 -15.19 -4.67 -12.17
CA LEU A 202 -14.36 -3.73 -11.40
C LEU A 202 -13.29 -2.99 -12.24
N GLY A 203 -13.09 -3.40 -13.51
CA GLY A 203 -12.18 -2.71 -14.42
C GLY A 203 -10.71 -3.07 -14.22
N PHE A 204 -10.39 -4.27 -13.71
CA PHE A 204 -9.03 -4.81 -13.75
C PHE A 204 -8.72 -5.40 -15.13
N VAL A 205 -9.76 -5.77 -15.88
CA VAL A 205 -9.68 -6.28 -17.23
C VAL A 205 -10.28 -5.26 -18.18
N ASP A 206 -9.60 -4.97 -19.27
CA ASP A 206 -10.12 -4.14 -20.36
C ASP A 206 -11.08 -4.97 -21.21
N ARG A 207 -12.38 -4.72 -21.06
CA ARG A 207 -13.43 -5.44 -21.78
C ARG A 207 -13.75 -4.84 -23.14
N THR A 208 -13.04 -3.80 -23.55
CA THR A 208 -13.15 -3.24 -24.91
C THR A 208 -12.40 -4.11 -25.91
N ASP A 209 -11.39 -4.88 -25.47
CA ASP A 209 -10.66 -5.82 -26.30
C ASP A 209 -11.43 -7.15 -26.38
N PRO A 210 -11.85 -7.61 -27.59
CA PRO A 210 -12.58 -8.86 -27.78
C PRO A 210 -11.87 -10.11 -27.25
N ALA A 211 -10.54 -10.08 -27.17
CA ALA A 211 -9.75 -11.21 -26.67
C ALA A 211 -9.88 -11.41 -25.15
N HIS A 212 -10.15 -10.33 -24.40
CA HIS A 212 -10.16 -10.33 -22.94
C HIS A 212 -11.55 -10.18 -22.31
N VAL A 213 -12.61 -10.10 -23.13
CA VAL A 213 -13.99 -9.90 -22.66
C VAL A 213 -14.42 -10.95 -21.62
N CYS A 214 -14.02 -12.20 -21.81
CA CYS A 214 -14.41 -13.31 -20.93
C CYS A 214 -13.48 -13.54 -19.76
N ASP A 215 -12.36 -12.79 -19.64
CA ASP A 215 -11.39 -12.98 -18.56
C ASP A 215 -11.98 -12.65 -17.18
N TYR A 216 -11.44 -13.31 -16.16
CA TYR A 216 -11.78 -13.00 -14.76
C TYR A 216 -11.14 -11.68 -14.33
N GLU A 217 -11.85 -10.92 -13.50
CA GLU A 217 -11.30 -9.69 -12.93
C GLU A 217 -10.01 -9.94 -12.14
N VAL A 218 -9.95 -11.05 -11.41
CA VAL A 218 -8.78 -11.42 -10.63
C VAL A 218 -8.06 -12.60 -11.30
N THR A 219 -6.99 -12.27 -12.02
CA THR A 219 -6.07 -13.22 -12.67
C THR A 219 -4.70 -13.27 -11.99
N PHE A 220 -4.48 -12.41 -10.98
CA PHE A 220 -3.24 -12.25 -10.24
C PHE A 220 -3.35 -12.79 -8.81
N THR A 221 -2.22 -12.91 -8.12
CA THR A 221 -2.18 -13.33 -6.71
C THR A 221 -2.64 -12.19 -5.80
N CYS A 222 -3.64 -12.42 -4.98
CA CYS A 222 -4.26 -11.43 -4.10
C CYS A 222 -3.56 -11.33 -2.74
N GLY A 223 -2.65 -10.39 -2.57
CA GLY A 223 -2.17 -9.96 -1.27
C GLY A 223 -3.00 -8.82 -0.68
N LYS A 224 -2.59 -8.32 0.48
CA LYS A 224 -3.28 -7.24 1.21
C LYS A 224 -3.49 -5.98 0.36
N LYS A 225 -2.50 -5.59 -0.45
CA LYS A 225 -2.57 -4.42 -1.32
C LYS A 225 -3.64 -4.58 -2.41
N GLN A 226 -3.65 -5.74 -3.07
CA GLN A 226 -4.61 -6.04 -4.12
C GLN A 226 -6.04 -6.15 -3.57
N LEU A 227 -6.22 -6.77 -2.39
CA LEU A 227 -7.52 -6.80 -1.71
C LEU A 227 -8.02 -5.39 -1.38
N GLY A 228 -7.14 -4.50 -0.92
CA GLY A 228 -7.48 -3.08 -0.73
C GLY A 228 -7.95 -2.40 -2.00
N GLN A 229 -7.31 -2.65 -3.13
CA GLN A 229 -7.71 -2.11 -4.44
C GLN A 229 -9.07 -2.67 -4.91
N ILE A 230 -9.34 -3.96 -4.68
CA ILE A 230 -10.63 -4.58 -5.01
C ILE A 230 -11.76 -3.91 -4.21
N VAL A 231 -11.55 -3.73 -2.90
CA VAL A 231 -12.54 -3.07 -2.03
C VAL A 231 -12.77 -1.62 -2.44
N ASP A 232 -11.70 -0.86 -2.71
CA ASP A 232 -11.80 0.54 -3.15
C ASP A 232 -12.59 0.67 -4.47
N ARG A 233 -12.27 -0.14 -5.48
CA ARG A 233 -13.00 -0.14 -6.75
C ARG A 233 -14.45 -0.58 -6.59
N THR A 234 -14.73 -1.54 -5.70
CA THR A 234 -16.10 -1.96 -5.39
C THR A 234 -16.90 -0.83 -4.77
N ILE A 235 -16.33 -0.10 -3.81
CA ILE A 235 -16.99 1.06 -3.19
C ILE A 235 -17.26 2.15 -4.22
N ASN A 236 -16.28 2.47 -5.05
CA ASN A 236 -16.40 3.53 -6.06
C ASN A 236 -17.46 3.20 -7.13
N LYS A 237 -17.65 1.93 -7.50
CA LYS A 237 -18.55 1.53 -8.57
C LYS A 237 -19.96 1.11 -8.09
N HIS A 238 -20.02 0.34 -7.02
CA HIS A 238 -21.25 -0.27 -6.52
C HIS A 238 -21.76 0.31 -5.20
N GLY A 239 -20.96 1.17 -4.55
CA GLY A 239 -21.33 1.79 -3.27
C GLY A 239 -21.08 0.89 -2.05
N PHE A 240 -21.46 1.42 -0.88
CA PHE A 240 -21.12 0.81 0.41
C PHE A 240 -21.84 -0.52 0.69
N THR A 241 -23.10 -0.67 0.24
CA THR A 241 -23.90 -1.87 0.52
C THR A 241 -23.30 -3.11 -0.13
N VAL A 242 -23.02 -3.05 -1.42
CA VAL A 242 -22.40 -4.18 -2.16
C VAL A 242 -20.98 -4.42 -1.66
N ALA A 243 -20.24 -3.36 -1.33
CA ALA A 243 -18.89 -3.50 -0.77
C ALA A 243 -18.90 -4.24 0.59
N ALA A 244 -19.91 -4.04 1.42
CA ALA A 244 -20.05 -4.76 2.69
C ALA A 244 -20.30 -6.27 2.45
N GLU A 245 -21.14 -6.62 1.48
CA GLU A 245 -21.39 -8.02 1.08
C GLU A 245 -20.13 -8.69 0.54
N VAL A 246 -19.40 -8.01 -0.34
CA VAL A 246 -18.12 -8.49 -0.89
C VAL A 246 -17.08 -8.70 0.21
N LEU A 247 -16.99 -7.77 1.17
CA LEU A 247 -16.09 -7.88 2.31
C LEU A 247 -16.41 -9.10 3.19
N ASP A 248 -17.69 -9.36 3.44
CA ASP A 248 -18.13 -10.53 4.19
C ASP A 248 -17.84 -11.84 3.44
N ALA A 249 -18.04 -11.86 2.13
CA ALA A 249 -17.71 -13.00 1.29
C ALA A 249 -16.18 -13.28 1.27
N ILE A 250 -15.36 -12.24 1.13
CA ILE A 250 -13.89 -12.35 1.20
C ILE A 250 -13.45 -12.85 2.59
N LYS A 251 -14.04 -12.32 3.66
CA LYS A 251 -13.77 -12.76 5.02
C LYS A 251 -14.06 -14.25 5.19
N ALA A 252 -15.26 -14.70 4.81
CA ALA A 252 -15.67 -16.09 4.93
C ALA A 252 -14.78 -17.04 4.12
N THR A 253 -14.51 -16.69 2.87
CA THR A 253 -13.65 -17.45 1.97
C THR A 253 -12.21 -17.48 2.46
N GLY A 254 -11.68 -16.35 2.92
CA GLY A 254 -10.33 -16.24 3.46
C GLY A 254 -10.10 -17.13 4.66
N TYR A 255 -10.97 -17.09 5.67
CA TYR A 255 -10.86 -17.97 6.84
C TYR A 255 -11.03 -19.44 6.49
N LYS A 256 -12.01 -19.78 5.65
CA LYS A 256 -12.23 -21.17 5.21
C LYS A 256 -10.97 -21.74 4.56
N HIS A 257 -10.41 -21.04 3.60
CA HIS A 257 -9.27 -21.55 2.83
C HIS A 257 -7.94 -21.40 3.55
N SER A 258 -7.78 -20.47 4.48
CA SER A 258 -6.64 -20.46 5.40
C SER A 258 -6.62 -21.69 6.29
N THR A 259 -7.79 -22.11 6.80
CA THR A 259 -7.93 -23.34 7.60
C THR A 259 -7.65 -24.59 6.77
N LEU A 260 -8.22 -24.68 5.56
CA LEU A 260 -8.01 -25.83 4.66
C LEU A 260 -6.57 -25.94 4.16
N ALA A 261 -5.89 -24.80 3.96
CA ALA A 261 -4.48 -24.77 3.56
C ALA A 261 -3.54 -25.29 4.65
N ALA A 262 -3.97 -25.29 5.92
CA ALA A 262 -3.22 -25.78 7.07
C ALA A 262 -1.79 -25.21 7.15
N ILE A 263 -1.62 -23.92 6.84
CA ILE A 263 -0.31 -23.26 6.83
C ILE A 263 0.21 -23.13 8.25
N THR A 264 1.33 -23.80 8.54
CA THR A 264 1.99 -23.80 9.83
C THR A 264 3.44 -23.36 9.69
N VAL A 265 4.06 -22.94 10.79
CA VAL A 265 5.47 -22.49 10.82
C VAL A 265 6.30 -23.47 11.64
N SER A 266 7.41 -23.90 11.06
CA SER A 266 8.43 -24.71 11.72
C SER A 266 9.77 -23.98 11.75
N ILE A 267 10.65 -24.33 12.70
CA ILE A 267 12.03 -23.84 12.71
C ILE A 267 12.78 -24.31 11.45
N ALA A 268 12.41 -25.44 10.87
CA ALA A 268 12.99 -25.95 9.62
C ALA A 268 12.71 -25.05 8.42
N ASP A 269 11.57 -24.33 8.42
CA ASP A 269 11.18 -23.44 7.32
C ASP A 269 12.07 -22.18 7.22
N MET A 270 12.80 -21.86 8.27
CA MET A 270 13.74 -20.75 8.32
C MET A 270 15.07 -21.16 7.67
N THR A 271 15.12 -21.29 6.34
CA THR A 271 16.33 -21.71 5.63
C THR A 271 17.37 -20.60 5.60
N VAL A 272 18.60 -20.92 6.08
CA VAL A 272 19.71 -19.97 6.05
C VAL A 272 20.39 -20.05 4.67
N PRO A 273 20.58 -18.94 3.95
CA PRO A 273 21.23 -18.97 2.65
C PRO A 273 22.73 -19.31 2.79
N PRO A 274 23.27 -20.27 2.01
CA PRO A 274 24.67 -20.67 2.11
C PRO A 274 25.64 -19.51 1.79
N LYS A 275 25.25 -18.60 0.88
CA LYS A 275 26.03 -17.40 0.53
C LYS A 275 26.26 -16.43 1.69
N LYS A 276 25.51 -16.54 2.80
CA LYS A 276 25.68 -15.69 3.99
C LYS A 276 27.11 -15.73 4.52
N TYR A 277 27.66 -16.91 4.66
CA TYR A 277 29.00 -17.08 5.26
C TYR A 277 30.10 -16.47 4.38
N GLU A 278 30.00 -16.59 3.07
CA GLU A 278 30.93 -15.99 2.12
C GLU A 278 30.87 -14.45 2.17
N LEU A 279 29.65 -13.88 2.18
CA LEU A 279 29.45 -12.44 2.26
C LEU A 279 29.96 -11.85 3.57
N VAL A 280 29.72 -12.54 4.69
CA VAL A 280 30.22 -12.10 6.00
C VAL A 280 31.74 -12.15 6.06
N ALA A 281 32.38 -13.24 5.60
CA ALA A 281 33.85 -13.37 5.58
C ALA A 281 34.50 -12.30 4.68
N ALA A 282 33.95 -12.05 3.50
CA ALA A 282 34.43 -10.98 2.62
C ALA A 282 34.35 -9.58 3.25
N SER A 283 33.34 -9.36 4.06
CA SER A 283 33.13 -8.07 4.74
C SER A 283 34.04 -7.92 5.97
N GLU A 284 34.32 -9.01 6.68
CA GLU A 284 35.32 -9.03 7.76
C GLU A 284 36.70 -8.64 7.24
N GLN A 285 37.09 -9.17 6.07
CA GLN A 285 38.36 -8.81 5.46
C GLN A 285 38.44 -7.31 5.12
N LYS A 286 37.38 -6.75 4.56
CA LYS A 286 37.30 -5.29 4.27
C LYS A 286 37.40 -4.45 5.55
N VAL A 287 36.77 -4.88 6.63
CA VAL A 287 36.84 -4.17 7.92
C VAL A 287 38.25 -4.22 8.48
N LEU A 288 38.95 -5.37 8.39
CA LEU A 288 40.34 -5.48 8.78
C LEU A 288 41.27 -4.55 7.97
N ASP A 289 41.00 -4.42 6.68
CA ASP A 289 41.76 -3.50 5.82
C ASP A 289 41.55 -2.03 6.23
N ILE A 290 40.30 -1.64 6.56
CA ILE A 290 39.98 -0.31 7.08
C ILE A 290 40.66 -0.07 8.45
N GLU A 291 40.67 -1.06 9.34
CA GLU A 291 41.36 -0.94 10.62
C GLU A 291 42.89 -0.81 10.45
N ASN A 292 43.49 -1.52 9.50
CA ASN A 292 44.89 -1.39 9.19
C ASN A 292 45.23 0.00 8.63
N GLN A 293 44.41 0.54 7.74
CA GLN A 293 44.57 1.92 7.23
C GLN A 293 44.46 2.95 8.36
N TYR A 294 43.55 2.76 9.29
CA TYR A 294 43.45 3.61 10.49
C TYR A 294 44.71 3.51 11.37
N LYS A 295 45.20 2.30 11.63
CA LYS A 295 46.45 2.09 12.42
C LYS A 295 47.65 2.73 11.75
N MET A 296 47.67 2.81 10.42
CA MET A 296 48.73 3.49 9.66
C MET A 296 48.57 5.02 9.64
N GLY A 297 47.45 5.55 10.18
CA GLY A 297 47.20 6.99 10.25
C GLY A 297 46.62 7.64 8.99
N PHE A 298 46.15 6.84 8.03
CA PHE A 298 45.61 7.34 6.75
C PHE A 298 44.17 7.91 6.89
N MET A 299 43.49 7.65 7.99
CA MET A 299 42.14 8.13 8.21
C MET A 299 41.88 8.50 9.65
N THR A 300 40.86 9.34 9.88
CA THR A 300 40.38 9.72 11.20
C THR A 300 39.48 8.63 11.83
N GLU A 301 39.31 8.65 13.15
CA GLU A 301 38.40 7.72 13.84
C GLU A 301 36.96 7.84 13.34
N HIS A 302 36.53 9.06 13.02
CA HIS A 302 35.18 9.30 12.51
C HIS A 302 34.97 8.69 11.11
N GLU A 303 35.96 8.80 10.23
CA GLU A 303 35.93 8.18 8.90
C GLU A 303 35.96 6.67 8.98
N ARG A 304 36.85 6.11 9.84
CA ARG A 304 36.88 4.67 10.12
C ARG A 304 35.50 4.15 10.54
N TYR A 305 34.90 4.80 11.54
CA TYR A 305 33.57 4.46 12.03
C TYR A 305 32.53 4.48 10.91
N LYS A 306 32.53 5.55 10.12
CA LYS A 306 31.57 5.71 9.01
C LYS A 306 31.74 4.61 7.96
N GLN A 307 32.96 4.30 7.56
CA GLN A 307 33.25 3.26 6.57
C GLN A 307 32.89 1.85 7.09
N VAL A 308 33.23 1.53 8.34
CA VAL A 308 32.87 0.24 8.95
C VAL A 308 31.34 0.04 8.99
N VAL A 309 30.60 1.07 9.40
CA VAL A 309 29.14 1.01 9.42
C VAL A 309 28.58 0.82 8.01
N GLN A 310 29.07 1.53 7.02
CA GLN A 310 28.64 1.37 5.62
C GLN A 310 28.89 -0.03 5.06
N VAL A 311 30.05 -0.62 5.36
CA VAL A 311 30.36 -2.00 4.93
C VAL A 311 29.35 -2.98 5.52
N TRP A 312 29.06 -2.88 6.81
CA TRP A 312 28.10 -3.79 7.46
C TRP A 312 26.65 -3.56 7.04
N GLU A 313 26.26 -2.33 6.74
CA GLU A 313 24.93 -2.03 6.17
C GLU A 313 24.77 -2.67 4.81
N LYS A 314 25.77 -2.48 3.93
CA LYS A 314 25.78 -3.13 2.61
C LYS A 314 25.69 -4.63 2.73
N THR A 315 26.53 -5.24 3.57
CA THR A 315 26.52 -6.70 3.80
C THR A 315 25.15 -7.19 4.30
N THR A 316 24.53 -6.43 5.20
CA THR A 316 23.20 -6.77 5.71
C THR A 316 22.13 -6.76 4.61
N ASN A 317 22.23 -5.84 3.67
CA ASN A 317 21.32 -5.78 2.52
C ASN A 317 21.63 -6.92 1.53
N ASP A 318 22.90 -7.17 1.21
CA ASP A 318 23.31 -8.26 0.32
C ASP A 318 22.86 -9.64 0.87
N VAL A 319 22.93 -9.85 2.18
CA VAL A 319 22.41 -11.06 2.85
C VAL A 319 20.89 -11.12 2.78
N SER A 320 20.20 -9.99 2.89
CA SER A 320 18.75 -9.93 2.75
C SER A 320 18.29 -10.32 1.34
N ASP A 321 18.98 -9.83 0.32
CA ASP A 321 18.71 -10.17 -1.08
C ASP A 321 19.02 -11.64 -1.40
N ALA A 322 20.12 -12.16 -0.85
CA ALA A 322 20.45 -13.57 -0.97
C ALA A 322 19.42 -14.47 -0.29
N LEU A 323 18.90 -14.04 0.87
CA LEU A 323 17.84 -14.74 1.59
C LEU A 323 16.53 -14.76 0.78
N GLN A 324 16.13 -13.63 0.23
CA GLN A 324 14.89 -13.54 -0.57
C GLN A 324 14.94 -14.44 -1.81
N LYS A 325 16.10 -14.53 -2.45
CA LYS A 325 16.31 -15.41 -3.61
C LYS A 325 16.38 -16.91 -3.25
N ASN A 326 16.77 -17.22 -2.02
CA ASN A 326 16.92 -18.61 -1.55
C ASN A 326 15.65 -19.18 -0.93
N LEU A 327 14.69 -18.33 -0.52
CA LEU A 327 13.42 -18.77 0.04
C LEU A 327 12.52 -19.30 -1.06
N ASP A 328 11.96 -20.49 -0.82
CA ASP A 328 10.91 -21.04 -1.68
C ASP A 328 9.65 -20.19 -1.58
N ARG A 329 9.00 -19.97 -2.72
CA ARG A 329 7.73 -19.25 -2.82
C ARG A 329 6.59 -19.92 -2.00
N TYR A 330 6.67 -21.22 -1.82
CA TYR A 330 5.70 -22.00 -1.04
C TYR A 330 6.07 -22.16 0.42
N ASN A 331 7.15 -21.54 0.85
CA ASN A 331 7.53 -21.51 2.25
C ASN A 331 6.46 -20.73 3.05
N PRO A 332 5.90 -21.30 4.15
CA PRO A 332 4.86 -20.65 4.95
C PRO A 332 5.24 -19.25 5.43
N ILE A 333 6.49 -19.05 5.85
CA ILE A 333 6.99 -17.76 6.33
C ILE A 333 7.06 -16.75 5.19
N PHE A 334 7.50 -17.18 4.00
CA PHE A 334 7.52 -16.34 2.81
C PHE A 334 6.10 -15.93 2.40
N MET A 335 5.16 -16.88 2.35
CA MET A 335 3.76 -16.59 2.02
C MET A 335 3.13 -15.59 2.97
N MET A 336 3.39 -15.68 4.28
CA MET A 336 2.87 -14.73 5.28
C MET A 336 3.41 -13.31 5.07
N ALA A 337 4.68 -13.16 4.71
CA ALA A 337 5.30 -11.86 4.51
C ALA A 337 4.98 -11.27 3.14
N ASP A 338 5.01 -12.05 2.07
CA ASP A 338 4.75 -11.61 0.70
C ASP A 338 3.28 -11.22 0.50
N SER A 339 2.34 -11.98 1.09
CA SER A 339 0.92 -11.63 1.10
C SER A 339 0.62 -10.34 1.87
N GLY A 340 1.50 -9.91 2.78
CA GLY A 340 1.26 -8.82 3.71
C GLY A 340 0.30 -9.18 4.86
N ALA A 341 0.04 -10.48 5.06
CA ALA A 341 -0.79 -10.97 6.17
C ALA A 341 -0.13 -10.71 7.51
N ARG A 342 1.13 -11.13 7.66
CA ARG A 342 1.92 -10.90 8.89
C ARG A 342 3.41 -10.95 8.59
N GLY A 343 4.15 -10.11 9.30
CA GLY A 343 5.60 -10.08 9.17
C GLY A 343 6.11 -9.18 8.03
N SER A 344 7.43 -9.08 7.95
CA SER A 344 8.14 -8.33 6.91
C SER A 344 9.46 -9.02 6.58
N MET A 345 10.03 -8.77 5.41
CA MET A 345 11.35 -9.29 5.02
C MET A 345 12.46 -8.89 6.01
N LYS A 346 12.34 -7.74 6.69
CA LYS A 346 13.26 -7.32 7.76
C LYS A 346 13.21 -8.25 8.97
N GLN A 347 12.03 -8.78 9.32
CA GLN A 347 11.88 -9.74 10.42
C GLN A 347 12.40 -11.12 10.01
N ILE A 348 12.10 -11.58 8.79
CA ILE A 348 12.62 -12.85 8.26
C ILE A 348 14.15 -12.82 8.19
N ARG A 349 14.74 -11.68 7.81
CA ARG A 349 16.21 -11.51 7.83
C ARG A 349 16.78 -11.72 9.24
N GLN A 350 16.13 -11.25 10.29
CA GLN A 350 16.58 -11.48 11.66
C GLN A 350 16.47 -12.95 12.09
N LEU A 351 15.50 -13.68 11.53
CA LEU A 351 15.28 -15.09 11.84
C LEU A 351 16.25 -16.03 11.11
N ALA A 352 16.50 -15.80 9.83
CA ALA A 352 17.24 -16.71 8.95
C ALA A 352 18.46 -16.10 8.24
N GLY A 353 18.60 -14.79 8.25
CA GLY A 353 19.73 -14.07 7.63
C GLY A 353 20.77 -13.61 8.66
N MET A 354 20.90 -12.30 8.80
CA MET A 354 21.80 -11.62 9.72
C MET A 354 21.01 -10.50 10.43
N ARG A 355 21.14 -10.40 11.75
CA ARG A 355 20.46 -9.33 12.50
C ARG A 355 21.02 -7.95 12.16
N GLY A 356 22.34 -7.84 12.01
CA GLY A 356 23.01 -6.63 11.58
C GLY A 356 23.37 -5.67 12.71
N LEU A 357 23.49 -4.38 12.37
CA LEU A 357 23.88 -3.32 13.29
C LEU A 357 22.73 -2.92 14.22
N ILE A 358 23.05 -2.65 15.47
CA ILE A 358 22.12 -2.18 16.51
C ILE A 358 22.61 -0.86 17.09
N ALA A 359 21.66 0.05 17.37
CA ALA A 359 21.96 1.30 18.04
C ALA A 359 22.07 1.09 19.56
N ASN A 360 22.99 1.81 20.20
CA ASN A 360 23.10 1.87 21.65
C ASN A 360 21.97 2.72 22.26
N THR A 361 21.94 2.84 23.58
CA THR A 361 20.92 3.64 24.30
C THR A 361 20.96 5.13 23.95
N ALA A 362 22.13 5.67 23.55
CA ALA A 362 22.28 7.06 23.10
C ALA A 362 21.87 7.30 21.63
N GLY A 363 21.54 6.24 20.88
CA GLY A 363 21.14 6.35 19.48
C GLY A 363 22.28 6.15 18.46
N ARG A 364 23.55 6.05 18.91
CA ARG A 364 24.70 5.78 18.03
C ARG A 364 24.75 4.30 17.67
N THR A 365 25.00 3.99 16.42
CA THR A 365 25.17 2.60 15.93
C THR A 365 26.42 1.96 16.53
N ILE A 366 26.30 0.74 17.03
CA ILE A 366 27.42 -0.04 17.52
C ILE A 366 28.17 -0.63 16.33
N GLU A 367 29.50 -0.45 16.29
CA GLU A 367 30.35 -0.88 15.16
C GLU A 367 30.38 -2.41 14.97
N ILE A 368 30.18 -3.15 16.06
CA ILE A 368 30.17 -4.61 16.05
C ILE A 368 28.78 -5.08 15.63
N PRO A 369 28.63 -5.71 14.46
CA PRO A 369 27.35 -6.22 14.00
C PRO A 369 27.02 -7.55 14.70
N ILE A 370 25.74 -7.84 14.81
CA ILE A 370 25.26 -9.17 15.15
C ILE A 370 25.21 -10.00 13.86
N LYS A 371 26.20 -10.90 13.70
CA LYS A 371 26.34 -11.76 12.50
C LYS A 371 25.40 -12.95 12.54
N ALA A 372 25.07 -13.42 13.73
CA ALA A 372 24.15 -14.53 13.93
C ALA A 372 22.68 -14.13 13.65
N ASN A 373 21.87 -15.12 13.42
CA ASN A 373 20.42 -15.02 13.35
C ASN A 373 19.79 -15.77 14.54
N TYR A 374 18.49 -15.63 14.72
CA TYR A 374 17.78 -16.30 15.83
C TYR A 374 17.75 -17.84 15.67
N ARG A 375 17.77 -18.37 14.45
CA ARG A 375 17.80 -19.81 14.21
C ARG A 375 19.12 -20.45 14.66
N GLU A 376 20.24 -19.80 14.36
CA GLU A 376 21.59 -20.26 14.74
C GLU A 376 21.86 -20.06 16.23
N GLY A 377 21.16 -19.11 16.85
CA GLY A 377 21.40 -18.68 18.21
C GLY A 377 22.44 -17.55 18.29
N LEU A 378 22.31 -16.69 19.29
CA LEU A 378 23.20 -15.57 19.54
C LEU A 378 24.27 -15.95 20.55
N THR A 379 25.47 -15.42 20.38
CA THR A 379 26.50 -15.47 21.43
C THR A 379 26.07 -14.61 22.63
N ALA A 380 26.65 -14.83 23.80
CA ALA A 380 26.33 -14.07 25.02
C ALA A 380 26.53 -12.55 24.82
N LEU A 381 27.59 -12.14 24.11
CA LEU A 381 27.86 -10.75 23.79
C LEU A 381 26.79 -10.17 22.86
N GLU A 382 26.47 -10.86 21.78
CA GLU A 382 25.44 -10.44 20.81
C GLU A 382 24.06 -10.35 21.46
N TYR A 383 23.72 -11.29 22.34
CA TYR A 383 22.49 -11.26 23.12
C TYR A 383 22.43 -10.04 24.03
N PHE A 384 23.51 -9.73 24.75
CA PHE A 384 23.57 -8.56 25.63
C PHE A 384 23.38 -7.25 24.86
N ILE A 385 24.09 -7.07 23.74
CA ILE A 385 23.94 -5.92 22.85
C ILE A 385 22.48 -5.80 22.38
N SER A 386 21.90 -6.91 21.94
CA SER A 386 20.54 -7.02 21.47
C SER A 386 19.50 -6.63 22.53
N SER A 387 19.67 -7.08 23.77
CA SER A 387 18.73 -6.81 24.87
C SER A 387 18.66 -5.32 25.24
N ARG A 388 19.80 -4.62 25.14
CA ARG A 388 19.84 -3.16 25.39
C ARG A 388 19.03 -2.39 24.34
N GLY A 389 19.12 -2.76 23.07
CA GLY A 389 18.32 -2.18 21.99
C GLY A 389 16.81 -2.43 22.19
N ALA A 390 16.45 -3.66 22.53
CA ALA A 390 15.06 -4.02 22.81
C ALA A 390 14.47 -3.24 23.99
N ARG A 391 15.21 -3.12 25.11
CA ARG A 391 14.79 -2.32 26.28
C ARG A 391 14.56 -0.86 25.93
N LYS A 392 15.51 -0.26 25.18
CA LYS A 392 15.33 1.12 24.68
C LYS A 392 14.04 1.21 23.88
N GLY A 393 13.78 0.22 23.01
CA GLY A 393 12.58 0.14 22.22
C GLY A 393 11.31 0.22 23.04
N LEU A 394 11.18 -0.62 24.00
CA LEU A 394 10.00 -0.66 24.87
C LEU A 394 9.81 0.66 25.63
N ALA A 395 10.89 1.22 26.19
CA ALA A 395 10.82 2.48 26.93
C ALA A 395 10.41 3.67 26.04
N ASP A 396 11.03 3.79 24.86
CA ASP A 396 10.73 4.88 23.93
C ASP A 396 9.27 4.78 23.41
N THR A 397 8.77 3.59 23.13
CA THR A 397 7.36 3.39 22.70
C THR A 397 6.41 3.90 23.77
N ALA A 398 6.63 3.53 25.04
CA ALA A 398 5.78 3.94 26.15
C ALA A 398 5.78 5.48 26.36
N LEU A 399 6.95 6.12 26.29
CA LEU A 399 7.08 7.56 26.46
C LEU A 399 6.48 8.35 25.29
N ARG A 400 6.76 7.96 24.06
CA ARG A 400 6.32 8.67 22.86
C ARG A 400 4.82 8.58 22.61
N THR A 401 4.14 7.59 23.15
CA THR A 401 2.67 7.50 23.07
C THR A 401 2.02 8.71 23.74
N ALA A 402 2.55 9.15 24.88
CA ALA A 402 2.09 10.36 25.56
C ALA A 402 2.35 11.63 24.72
N ASP A 403 3.53 11.74 24.11
CA ASP A 403 3.90 12.90 23.27
C ASP A 403 2.96 13.00 22.05
N SER A 404 2.67 11.87 21.39
CA SER A 404 1.71 11.82 20.28
C SER A 404 0.31 12.28 20.70
N GLY A 405 -0.16 11.82 21.86
CA GLY A 405 -1.46 12.24 22.41
C GLY A 405 -1.51 13.73 22.71
N TYR A 406 -0.44 14.28 23.28
CA TYR A 406 -0.33 15.70 23.58
C TYR A 406 -0.25 16.57 22.32
N LEU A 407 0.49 16.13 21.30
CA LEU A 407 0.51 16.81 19.99
C LEU A 407 -0.88 16.85 19.36
N THR A 408 -1.60 15.72 19.35
CA THR A 408 -2.95 15.64 18.80
C THR A 408 -3.90 16.62 19.51
N ARG A 409 -3.86 16.67 20.85
CA ARG A 409 -4.69 17.60 21.63
C ARG A 409 -4.42 19.05 21.25
N ARG A 410 -3.15 19.46 21.16
CA ARG A 410 -2.79 20.85 20.77
C ARG A 410 -3.27 21.18 19.35
N MET A 411 -3.14 20.25 18.42
CA MET A 411 -3.65 20.43 17.04
C MET A 411 -5.17 20.60 17.02
N VAL A 412 -5.91 19.79 17.77
CA VAL A 412 -7.37 19.90 17.88
C VAL A 412 -7.76 21.25 18.48
N ASP A 413 -7.12 21.67 19.57
CA ASP A 413 -7.42 22.95 20.24
C ASP A 413 -7.23 24.16 19.29
N VAL A 414 -6.23 24.12 18.41
CA VAL A 414 -5.97 25.20 17.44
C VAL A 414 -6.91 25.14 16.24
N SER A 415 -7.27 23.95 15.77
CA SER A 415 -7.99 23.76 14.51
C SER A 415 -9.50 23.58 14.67
N GLN A 416 -10.04 23.54 15.89
CA GLN A 416 -11.47 23.31 16.15
C GLN A 416 -12.41 24.34 15.49
N ASP A 417 -11.93 25.57 15.29
CA ASP A 417 -12.71 26.65 14.67
C ASP A 417 -12.72 26.62 13.13
N VAL A 418 -11.93 25.72 12.53
CA VAL A 418 -11.88 25.54 11.08
C VAL A 418 -13.04 24.64 10.65
N ILE A 419 -14.16 25.28 10.31
CA ILE A 419 -15.41 24.65 9.91
C ILE A 419 -15.78 25.15 8.52
N ILE A 420 -16.48 24.33 7.73
CA ILE A 420 -17.05 24.76 6.45
C ILE A 420 -18.26 25.65 6.73
N ARG A 421 -18.16 26.94 6.38
CA ARG A 421 -19.25 27.92 6.63
C ARG A 421 -19.90 28.42 5.36
N GLU A 422 -19.21 28.48 4.27
CA GLU A 422 -19.65 29.05 2.99
C GLU A 422 -19.51 27.98 1.89
N GLU A 423 -20.38 28.04 0.89
CA GLU A 423 -20.27 27.15 -0.27
C GLU A 423 -19.14 27.57 -1.21
N ASP A 424 -19.04 28.88 -1.49
CA ASP A 424 -18.07 29.42 -2.43
C ASP A 424 -17.55 30.80 -1.99
N CYS A 425 -16.25 30.94 -1.84
CA CYS A 425 -15.58 32.22 -1.55
C CYS A 425 -15.19 33.02 -2.81
N HIS A 426 -15.55 32.53 -4.00
CA HIS A 426 -15.28 33.16 -5.30
C HIS A 426 -13.79 33.55 -5.50
N VAL A 427 -12.88 32.72 -5.06
CA VAL A 427 -11.44 32.94 -5.24
C VAL A 427 -11.06 32.82 -6.72
N THR A 428 -10.21 33.74 -7.19
CA THR A 428 -9.77 33.85 -8.60
C THR A 428 -8.32 33.38 -8.81
N HIS A 429 -7.65 32.89 -7.79
CA HIS A 429 -6.29 32.35 -7.86
C HIS A 429 -6.22 31.05 -7.07
N GLY A 430 -5.29 30.20 -7.45
CA GLY A 430 -5.12 28.87 -6.87
C GLY A 430 -3.66 28.47 -6.81
N ILE A 431 -3.41 27.18 -6.69
CA ILE A 431 -2.08 26.60 -6.73
C ILE A 431 -1.95 25.75 -7.98
N LYS A 432 -0.81 25.88 -8.67
CA LYS A 432 -0.47 25.05 -9.82
C LYS A 432 -0.09 23.65 -9.34
N VAL A 433 -0.70 22.64 -9.95
CA VAL A 433 -0.50 21.23 -9.61
C VAL A 433 -0.10 20.47 -10.87
N SER A 434 0.97 19.71 -10.75
CA SER A 434 1.50 18.77 -11.74
C SER A 434 1.84 17.45 -11.03
N GLU A 435 2.27 16.44 -11.77
CA GLU A 435 2.85 15.23 -11.21
C GLU A 435 4.10 15.55 -10.39
N ILE A 436 4.29 14.84 -9.27
CA ILE A 436 5.53 14.94 -8.49
C ILE A 436 6.39 13.72 -8.80
N SER A 437 7.51 13.98 -9.47
CA SER A 437 8.53 12.97 -9.74
C SER A 437 9.87 13.39 -9.17
N GLU A 438 10.65 12.45 -8.65
CA GLU A 438 12.02 12.66 -8.17
C GLU A 438 12.93 11.56 -8.71
N ASN A 439 14.03 11.95 -9.35
CA ASN A 439 14.98 11.03 -9.98
C ASN A 439 14.35 10.01 -10.97
N GLY A 440 13.30 10.42 -11.70
CA GLY A 440 12.58 9.56 -12.65
C GLY A 440 11.60 8.55 -12.00
N GLN A 441 11.38 8.65 -10.70
CA GLN A 441 10.33 7.90 -10.01
C GLN A 441 9.17 8.83 -9.67
N VAL A 442 7.96 8.43 -10.08
CA VAL A 442 6.73 9.14 -9.73
C VAL A 442 6.44 8.91 -8.25
N ILE A 443 6.45 9.98 -7.46
CA ILE A 443 6.11 9.97 -6.03
C ILE A 443 4.58 10.05 -5.87
N GLU A 444 3.96 11.03 -6.56
CA GLU A 444 2.52 11.23 -6.57
C GLU A 444 2.02 11.48 -7.99
N LYS A 445 1.01 10.72 -8.39
CA LYS A 445 0.40 10.85 -9.71
C LYS A 445 -0.43 12.12 -9.81
N PHE A 446 -0.53 12.65 -11.02
CA PHE A 446 -1.36 13.80 -11.31
C PHE A 446 -2.84 13.56 -10.96
N SER A 447 -3.39 12.38 -11.29
CA SER A 447 -4.76 11.97 -10.97
C SER A 447 -5.07 12.02 -9.47
N ASP A 448 -4.15 11.54 -8.63
CA ASP A 448 -4.35 11.47 -7.17
C ASP A 448 -4.38 12.88 -6.55
N ARG A 449 -3.62 13.81 -7.12
CA ARG A 449 -3.58 15.21 -6.69
C ARG A 449 -4.82 16.02 -7.11
N LEU A 450 -5.49 15.62 -8.20
CA LEU A 450 -6.69 16.28 -8.71
C LEU A 450 -7.97 15.75 -8.11
N ARG A 451 -8.01 14.47 -7.76
CA ARG A 451 -9.20 13.80 -7.26
C ARG A 451 -9.86 14.59 -6.12
N GLY A 452 -11.14 14.91 -6.29
CA GLY A 452 -11.93 15.63 -5.29
C GLY A 452 -11.64 17.11 -5.15
N ARG A 453 -10.87 17.72 -6.06
CA ARG A 453 -10.60 19.16 -6.09
C ARG A 453 -11.47 19.88 -7.10
N PHE A 454 -11.56 21.21 -6.96
CA PHE A 454 -12.22 22.09 -7.93
C PHE A 454 -11.19 22.93 -8.66
N LEU A 455 -11.43 23.17 -9.93
CA LEU A 455 -10.62 24.08 -10.76
C LEU A 455 -10.89 25.53 -10.38
N VAL A 456 -9.91 26.40 -10.59
CA VAL A 456 -10.08 27.86 -10.42
C VAL A 456 -10.89 28.45 -11.54
N GLY A 457 -10.69 27.98 -12.78
CA GLY A 457 -11.40 28.39 -13.98
C GLY A 457 -11.71 27.20 -14.87
N ASP A 458 -12.59 27.38 -15.84
CA ASP A 458 -12.95 26.33 -16.78
C ASP A 458 -11.77 25.97 -17.68
N VAL A 459 -11.63 24.69 -17.99
CA VAL A 459 -10.66 24.19 -18.96
C VAL A 459 -11.34 24.05 -20.31
N VAL A 460 -10.78 24.73 -21.31
CA VAL A 460 -11.32 24.86 -22.65
C VAL A 460 -10.34 24.19 -23.62
N ASP A 461 -10.88 23.47 -24.58
CA ASP A 461 -10.07 22.94 -25.70
C ASP A 461 -9.42 24.09 -26.49
N ALA A 462 -8.13 23.99 -26.71
CA ALA A 462 -7.36 25.04 -27.39
C ALA A 462 -7.73 25.22 -28.87
N ASP A 463 -8.24 24.16 -29.52
CA ASP A 463 -8.53 24.14 -30.96
C ASP A 463 -10.01 24.41 -31.25
N THR A 464 -10.94 23.83 -30.47
CA THR A 464 -12.38 23.97 -30.69
C THR A 464 -13.02 25.09 -29.88
N GLY A 465 -12.43 25.50 -28.76
CA GLY A 465 -13.00 26.45 -27.82
C GLY A 465 -14.15 25.90 -26.97
N GLU A 466 -14.41 24.60 -27.00
CA GLU A 466 -15.42 23.95 -26.17
C GLU A 466 -14.92 23.74 -24.73
N VAL A 467 -15.83 23.83 -23.76
CA VAL A 467 -15.48 23.59 -22.35
C VAL A 467 -15.34 22.10 -22.12
N LEU A 468 -14.10 21.62 -21.92
CA LEU A 468 -13.80 20.25 -21.58
C LEU A 468 -14.19 19.93 -20.13
N LEU A 469 -13.79 20.80 -19.21
CA LEU A 469 -14.07 20.62 -17.77
C LEU A 469 -14.51 21.97 -17.15
N SER A 470 -15.63 21.92 -16.44
CA SER A 470 -16.16 23.10 -15.74
C SER A 470 -15.57 23.24 -14.34
N SER A 471 -15.27 24.47 -13.95
CA SER A 471 -14.84 24.83 -12.58
C SER A 471 -15.89 24.57 -11.49
N THR A 472 -17.12 24.30 -11.88
CA THR A 472 -18.21 23.96 -10.95
C THR A 472 -18.27 22.47 -10.63
N LYS A 473 -17.65 21.62 -11.45
CA LYS A 473 -17.57 20.17 -11.26
C LYS A 473 -16.40 19.81 -10.36
N MET A 474 -16.63 18.87 -9.44
CA MET A 474 -15.57 18.22 -8.68
C MET A 474 -14.82 17.23 -9.59
N MET A 475 -13.50 17.26 -9.58
CA MET A 475 -12.66 16.45 -10.46
C MET A 475 -12.64 14.97 -10.04
N ASP A 476 -12.82 14.11 -11.03
CA ASP A 476 -12.73 12.65 -10.93
C ASP A 476 -11.43 12.13 -11.57
N GLU A 477 -11.15 10.84 -11.42
CA GLU A 477 -10.00 10.18 -12.06
C GLU A 477 -10.06 10.19 -13.59
N ASN A 478 -11.28 10.13 -14.17
CA ASN A 478 -11.47 10.22 -15.61
C ASN A 478 -11.19 11.63 -16.16
N ASP A 479 -11.51 12.66 -15.36
CA ASP A 479 -11.20 14.05 -15.73
C ASP A 479 -9.69 14.29 -15.81
N ALA A 480 -8.90 13.62 -14.95
CA ALA A 480 -7.44 13.67 -15.04
C ALA A 480 -6.91 13.08 -16.35
N LYS A 481 -7.49 11.97 -16.84
CA LYS A 481 -7.13 11.38 -18.13
C LYS A 481 -7.45 12.31 -19.31
N ILE A 482 -8.57 13.05 -19.23
CA ILE A 482 -8.90 14.06 -20.25
C ILE A 482 -7.84 15.16 -20.27
N LEU A 483 -7.39 15.62 -19.10
CA LEU A 483 -6.34 16.63 -19.00
C LEU A 483 -4.96 16.15 -19.47
N GLU A 484 -4.69 14.85 -19.42
CA GLU A 484 -3.44 14.25 -19.92
C GLU A 484 -3.44 14.01 -21.44
N THR A 485 -4.63 13.84 -22.05
CA THR A 485 -4.75 13.42 -23.45
C THR A 485 -5.10 14.55 -24.42
N HIS A 486 -5.77 15.60 -23.97
CA HIS A 486 -6.24 16.69 -24.82
C HIS A 486 -5.36 17.94 -24.71
N LYS A 487 -5.36 18.74 -25.77
CA LYS A 487 -4.74 20.06 -25.78
C LYS A 487 -5.72 21.08 -25.23
N TRP A 488 -5.35 21.80 -24.18
CA TRP A 488 -6.27 22.70 -23.49
C TRP A 488 -5.62 23.98 -22.98
N VAL A 489 -6.50 24.94 -22.69
CA VAL A 489 -6.16 26.21 -22.04
C VAL A 489 -7.09 26.38 -20.85
N GLN A 490 -6.55 26.64 -19.68
CA GLN A 490 -7.35 27.01 -18.52
C GLN A 490 -7.61 28.52 -18.53
N ALA A 491 -8.89 28.90 -18.46
CA ALA A 491 -9.28 30.28 -18.37
C ALA A 491 -8.96 30.82 -16.97
N ASN A 492 -8.04 31.77 -16.89
CA ASN A 492 -7.68 32.45 -15.67
C ASN A 492 -7.97 33.94 -15.74
N TYR A 493 -8.38 34.50 -14.61
CA TYR A 493 -8.83 35.88 -14.49
C TYR A 493 -7.69 36.91 -14.39
N ARG A 494 -6.43 36.50 -14.36
CA ARG A 494 -5.27 37.40 -14.32
C ARG A 494 -4.33 37.14 -15.49
N ASP A 495 -3.93 38.21 -16.16
CA ASP A 495 -2.86 38.18 -17.17
C ASP A 495 -1.57 37.65 -16.53
N GLY A 496 -1.02 36.59 -17.11
CA GLY A 496 0.21 35.92 -16.67
C GLY A 496 0.05 34.59 -15.96
N ASP A 497 -1.17 34.20 -15.50
CA ASP A 497 -1.40 32.96 -14.77
C ASP A 497 -2.10 31.86 -15.61
N ARG A 498 -2.07 31.98 -16.93
CA ARG A 498 -2.68 30.96 -17.81
C ARG A 498 -1.90 29.65 -17.74
N CYS A 499 -2.61 28.57 -17.43
CA CYS A 499 -2.10 27.23 -17.62
C CYS A 499 -2.55 26.72 -18.99
N THR A 500 -1.59 26.26 -19.78
CA THR A 500 -1.82 25.65 -21.10
C THR A 500 -1.11 24.32 -21.12
N PHE A 501 -1.65 23.38 -21.85
CA PHE A 501 -1.03 22.07 -22.05
C PHE A 501 -1.20 21.63 -23.50
N ASP A 502 -0.10 21.18 -24.10
CA ASP A 502 -0.07 20.57 -25.41
C ASP A 502 0.66 19.22 -25.30
N PRO A 503 -0.04 18.08 -25.43
CA PRO A 503 0.56 16.76 -25.29
C PRO A 503 1.67 16.46 -26.31
N ALA A 504 1.79 17.26 -27.37
CA ALA A 504 2.89 17.14 -28.35
C ALA A 504 4.19 17.84 -27.90
N VAL A 505 4.13 18.74 -26.92
CA VAL A 505 5.24 19.61 -26.50
C VAL A 505 5.56 19.42 -25.02
N ASP A 506 4.54 19.32 -24.18
CA ASP A 506 4.67 19.29 -22.71
C ASP A 506 4.67 17.85 -22.20
N GLU A 507 5.61 17.51 -21.34
CA GLU A 507 5.75 16.17 -20.77
C GLU A 507 4.68 15.89 -19.69
N HIS A 508 4.31 16.90 -18.89
CA HIS A 508 3.34 16.77 -17.82
C HIS A 508 2.37 17.95 -17.77
N PRO A 509 1.05 17.68 -17.62
CA PRO A 509 0.05 18.74 -17.49
C PRO A 509 0.23 19.49 -16.15
N THR A 510 0.03 20.82 -16.21
CA THR A 510 0.03 21.67 -15.01
C THR A 510 -1.25 22.49 -14.99
N VAL A 511 -2.12 22.19 -14.03
CA VAL A 511 -3.44 22.82 -13.88
C VAL A 511 -3.54 23.61 -12.58
N MET A 512 -4.34 24.66 -12.56
CA MET A 512 -4.58 25.48 -11.37
C MET A 512 -5.83 25.03 -10.64
N ILE A 513 -5.68 24.60 -9.40
CA ILE A 513 -6.76 24.13 -8.53
C ILE A 513 -7.02 25.06 -7.35
N ARG A 514 -8.23 25.01 -6.83
CA ARG A 514 -8.61 25.66 -5.58
C ARG A 514 -8.09 24.86 -4.39
N THR A 515 -7.58 25.56 -3.38
CA THR A 515 -7.06 24.94 -2.16
C THR A 515 -7.48 25.73 -0.92
N VAL A 516 -7.39 25.09 0.24
CA VAL A 516 -7.63 25.75 1.54
C VAL A 516 -6.66 26.90 1.80
N LEU A 517 -5.44 26.83 1.22
CA LEU A 517 -4.40 27.85 1.41
C LEU A 517 -4.70 29.16 0.70
N THR A 518 -5.50 29.11 -0.37
CA THR A 518 -5.89 30.29 -1.16
C THR A 518 -7.33 30.75 -0.87
N CYS A 519 -8.02 30.08 0.06
CA CYS A 519 -9.40 30.39 0.39
C CYS A 519 -9.55 31.81 0.96
N LYS A 520 -10.56 32.55 0.48
CA LYS A 520 -10.88 33.91 0.92
C LYS A 520 -12.08 33.98 1.88
N ALA A 521 -12.56 32.85 2.39
CA ALA A 521 -13.61 32.83 3.38
C ALA A 521 -13.22 33.65 4.61
N HIS A 522 -14.15 34.42 5.14
CA HIS A 522 -13.88 35.32 6.28
C HIS A 522 -13.58 34.54 7.57
N SER A 523 -14.20 33.37 7.74
CA SER A 523 -14.00 32.48 8.88
C SER A 523 -14.14 31.03 8.44
N GLY A 524 -13.20 30.19 8.85
CA GLY A 524 -13.16 28.80 8.39
C GLY A 524 -12.71 28.65 6.94
N VAL A 525 -13.32 27.73 6.20
CA VAL A 525 -12.99 27.41 4.80
C VAL A 525 -14.30 27.24 4.01
N CYS A 526 -14.33 27.58 2.73
CA CYS A 526 -15.48 27.30 1.88
C CYS A 526 -15.47 25.87 1.32
N ALA A 527 -16.65 25.34 0.97
CA ALA A 527 -16.82 23.98 0.49
C ALA A 527 -15.99 23.69 -0.79
N LYS A 528 -16.04 24.59 -1.77
CA LYS A 528 -15.29 24.42 -3.03
C LYS A 528 -13.76 24.46 -2.87
N CYS A 529 -13.24 25.25 -1.93
CA CYS A 529 -11.79 25.28 -1.66
C CYS A 529 -11.31 24.04 -0.90
N TYR A 530 -12.17 23.44 -0.08
CA TYR A 530 -11.89 22.19 0.60
C TYR A 530 -12.01 21.01 -0.38
N GLY A 531 -13.11 20.96 -1.13
CA GLY A 531 -13.38 19.93 -2.13
C GLY A 531 -14.19 18.75 -1.59
N MET A 532 -13.70 17.54 -1.81
CA MET A 532 -14.38 16.29 -1.47
C MET A 532 -14.23 15.93 0.01
N ASN A 533 -15.33 15.48 0.61
CA ASN A 533 -15.27 14.75 1.87
C ASN A 533 -14.80 13.31 1.58
N LEU A 534 -13.57 12.98 1.99
CA LEU A 534 -12.93 11.70 1.68
C LEU A 534 -13.64 10.48 2.28
N ALA A 535 -14.39 10.67 3.36
CA ALA A 535 -15.14 9.57 3.99
C ALA A 535 -16.42 9.19 3.22
N THR A 536 -17.05 10.15 2.52
CA THR A 536 -18.30 9.92 1.79
C THR A 536 -18.14 9.98 0.27
N GLN A 537 -16.99 10.46 -0.21
CA GLN A 537 -16.70 10.74 -1.62
C GLN A 537 -17.66 11.73 -2.30
N GLN A 538 -18.34 12.52 -1.49
CA GLN A 538 -19.25 13.57 -1.94
C GLN A 538 -18.63 14.95 -1.69
N PRO A 539 -19.07 16.01 -2.39
CA PRO A 539 -18.66 17.37 -2.05
C PRO A 539 -18.98 17.66 -0.57
N VAL A 540 -18.07 18.35 0.12
CA VAL A 540 -18.26 18.66 1.54
C VAL A 540 -19.44 19.63 1.73
N GLY A 541 -20.28 19.37 2.72
CA GLY A 541 -21.39 20.24 3.11
C GLY A 541 -21.01 21.31 4.14
N PRO A 542 -21.82 22.38 4.24
CA PRO A 542 -21.68 23.36 5.31
C PRO A 542 -21.84 22.71 6.70
N GLY A 543 -21.03 23.15 7.67
CA GLY A 543 -21.07 22.65 9.04
C GLY A 543 -20.06 21.53 9.35
N GLU A 544 -19.36 20.98 8.36
CA GLU A 544 -18.34 19.96 8.59
C GLU A 544 -17.11 20.54 9.31
N ALA A 545 -16.71 19.91 10.42
CA ALA A 545 -15.56 20.32 11.23
C ALA A 545 -14.24 19.76 10.66
N VAL A 546 -13.82 20.28 9.53
CA VAL A 546 -12.65 19.77 8.77
C VAL A 546 -11.33 19.94 9.52
N GLY A 547 -11.21 20.95 10.39
CA GLY A 547 -10.02 21.16 11.19
C GLY A 547 -9.80 20.04 12.22
N ILE A 548 -10.84 19.59 12.89
CA ILE A 548 -10.78 18.46 13.82
C ILE A 548 -10.44 17.17 13.08
N ILE A 549 -11.06 16.94 11.91
CA ILE A 549 -10.77 15.78 11.07
C ILE A 549 -9.28 15.77 10.68
N ALA A 550 -8.74 16.91 10.27
CA ALA A 550 -7.32 17.02 9.91
C ALA A 550 -6.40 16.75 11.11
N ALA A 551 -6.67 17.33 12.28
CA ALA A 551 -5.88 17.13 13.49
C ALA A 551 -5.88 15.66 13.95
N GLN A 552 -7.04 15.01 13.93
CA GLN A 552 -7.17 13.59 14.28
C GLN A 552 -6.49 12.69 13.23
N SER A 553 -6.56 13.04 11.95
CA SER A 553 -5.92 12.31 10.85
C SER A 553 -4.39 12.33 10.92
N ILE A 554 -3.82 13.40 11.47
CA ILE A 554 -2.38 13.53 11.71
C ILE A 554 -1.97 12.82 13.01
N GLY A 555 -2.81 12.91 14.05
CA GLY A 555 -2.52 12.39 15.37
C GLY A 555 -2.66 10.87 15.51
N GLU A 556 -3.64 10.28 14.84
CA GLU A 556 -3.87 8.83 14.90
C GLU A 556 -2.65 8.01 14.45
N PRO A 557 -2.07 8.23 13.26
CA PRO A 557 -0.87 7.51 12.84
C PRO A 557 0.38 7.89 13.66
N GLY A 558 0.37 9.00 14.38
CA GLY A 558 1.48 9.41 15.25
C GLY A 558 1.83 8.36 16.29
N THR A 559 0.84 7.73 16.91
CA THR A 559 1.04 6.64 17.86
C THR A 559 1.68 5.42 17.19
N GLN A 560 1.28 5.09 15.94
CA GLN A 560 1.87 3.98 15.18
C GLN A 560 3.29 4.34 14.69
N LEU A 561 3.55 5.58 14.34
CA LEU A 561 4.87 6.06 13.90
C LEU A 561 5.91 5.92 15.04
N THR A 562 5.49 6.13 16.29
CA THR A 562 6.36 5.93 17.45
C THR A 562 6.83 4.48 17.60
N MET A 563 6.01 3.52 17.22
CA MET A 563 6.34 2.09 17.26
C MET A 563 7.30 1.67 16.12
N ARG A 564 7.24 2.31 14.96
CA ARG A 564 8.02 1.93 13.76
C ARG A 564 9.44 2.52 13.72
N THR A 565 9.71 3.64 14.35
CA THR A 565 11.04 4.28 14.37
C THR A 565 12.15 3.45 15.00
N PHE A 566 11.80 2.37 15.68
CA PHE A 566 12.71 1.39 16.28
C PHE A 566 13.40 0.46 15.29
N HIS A 567 12.75 0.14 14.18
CA HIS A 567 13.21 -0.90 13.27
C HIS A 567 14.10 -0.39 12.14
N THR A 568 14.14 0.90 11.95
CA THR A 568 15.12 1.56 11.09
C THR A 568 16.30 1.93 11.95
N GLY A 569 17.23 0.99 12.15
CA GLY A 569 18.54 1.28 12.73
C GLY A 569 19.09 2.51 12.02
N GLY A 570 19.34 3.58 12.78
CA GLY A 570 19.70 4.86 12.24
C GLY A 570 20.88 4.73 11.29
N LEU A 571 20.66 5.05 10.04
CA LEU A 571 21.71 5.30 9.08
C LEU A 571 22.62 6.38 9.67
N ALA A 572 23.85 6.03 9.91
CA ALA A 572 24.89 6.96 10.33
C ALA A 572 25.20 7.94 9.18
N GLY A 573 24.37 8.92 8.97
CA GLY A 573 24.55 9.87 7.87
C GLY A 573 23.72 11.13 7.98
N GLY A 574 22.67 11.14 8.78
CA GLY A 574 21.81 12.30 8.90
C GLY A 574 21.50 12.67 10.34
N ASP A 575 22.06 13.78 10.84
CA ASP A 575 21.54 14.50 12.02
C ASP A 575 20.14 15.11 11.75
N ILE A 576 19.39 14.55 10.81
CA ILE A 576 18.05 15.01 10.49
C ILE A 576 17.10 14.30 11.43
N THR A 577 16.36 15.06 12.22
CA THR A 577 15.28 14.58 13.08
C THR A 577 14.24 13.89 12.21
N GLN A 578 13.88 12.65 12.53
CA GLN A 578 12.89 11.85 11.80
C GLN A 578 11.77 11.41 12.74
N GLY A 579 10.63 11.04 12.16
CA GLY A 579 9.48 10.55 12.92
C GLY A 579 8.74 11.65 13.66
N LEU A 580 8.13 11.31 14.81
CA LEU A 580 7.29 12.21 15.59
C LEU A 580 8.00 13.52 16.00
N PRO A 581 9.27 13.52 16.47
CA PRO A 581 9.97 14.78 16.78
C PRO A 581 10.08 15.74 15.59
N ARG A 582 10.21 15.22 14.36
CA ARG A 582 10.23 16.06 13.15
C ARG A 582 8.86 16.65 12.85
N VAL A 583 7.82 15.88 13.04
CA VAL A 583 6.43 16.35 12.90
C VAL A 583 6.16 17.50 13.89
N GLU A 584 6.57 17.34 15.14
CA GLU A 584 6.47 18.42 16.15
C GLU A 584 7.26 19.67 15.77
N GLU A 585 8.51 19.52 15.32
CA GLU A 585 9.33 20.65 14.85
C GLU A 585 8.61 21.46 13.76
N LEU A 586 7.97 20.78 12.81
CA LEU A 586 7.26 21.42 11.70
C LEU A 586 5.98 22.12 12.17
N PHE A 587 5.14 21.44 12.96
CA PHE A 587 3.86 22.01 13.41
C PHE A 587 4.04 23.14 14.42
N GLU A 588 5.07 23.08 15.26
CA GLU A 588 5.37 24.13 16.26
C GLU A 588 6.35 25.19 15.74
N ALA A 589 6.78 25.07 14.46
CA ALA A 589 7.78 25.96 13.87
C ALA A 589 9.05 26.09 14.73
N ARG A 590 9.46 24.99 15.39
CA ARG A 590 10.69 24.97 16.21
C ARG A 590 11.91 25.10 15.30
N LYS A 591 12.95 25.78 15.81
CA LYS A 591 14.22 25.89 15.11
C LYS A 591 14.84 24.49 14.94
N PRO A 592 15.06 24.00 13.70
CA PRO A 592 15.63 22.69 13.47
C PRO A 592 17.09 22.62 13.94
N LYS A 593 17.56 21.43 14.29
CA LYS A 593 18.96 21.21 14.71
C LYS A 593 19.97 21.59 13.62
N ARG A 594 19.64 21.33 12.37
CA ARG A 594 20.39 21.81 11.20
C ARG A 594 19.50 22.73 10.37
N MET A 595 19.94 23.96 10.22
CA MET A 595 19.26 24.93 9.37
C MET A 595 19.84 24.88 7.97
N ALA A 596 18.99 25.07 6.97
CA ALA A 596 19.44 25.32 5.62
C ALA A 596 20.20 26.65 5.56
N THR A 597 21.26 26.71 4.78
CA THR A 597 21.93 27.96 4.48
C THR A 597 21.07 28.73 3.49
N LEU A 598 20.60 29.91 3.89
CA LEU A 598 19.78 30.78 3.06
C LEU A 598 20.68 31.81 2.39
N ALA A 599 20.50 32.00 1.09
CA ALA A 599 21.13 33.11 0.38
C ALA A 599 20.35 34.41 0.68
N GLU A 600 21.03 35.44 1.17
CA GLU A 600 20.43 36.74 1.44
C GLU A 600 20.33 37.61 0.16
N ILE A 601 21.08 37.26 -0.87
CA ILE A 601 21.17 38.00 -2.14
C ILE A 601 20.93 37.01 -3.30
N GLY A 602 20.30 37.52 -4.38
CA GLY A 602 20.15 36.76 -5.62
C GLY A 602 21.52 36.51 -6.29
N GLY A 603 21.76 35.27 -6.75
CA GLY A 603 23.03 34.89 -7.37
C GLY A 603 23.02 33.46 -7.91
N THR A 604 24.10 33.09 -8.59
CA THR A 604 24.31 31.73 -9.09
C THR A 604 25.09 30.92 -8.07
N VAL A 605 24.53 29.80 -7.63
CA VAL A 605 25.18 28.88 -6.68
C VAL A 605 26.25 28.06 -7.40
N LYS A 606 27.47 28.07 -6.88
CA LYS A 606 28.54 27.16 -7.31
C LYS A 606 28.94 26.26 -6.14
N PHE A 607 29.05 24.96 -6.39
CA PHE A 607 29.57 24.00 -5.45
C PHE A 607 31.04 23.71 -5.78
N GLU A 608 31.93 23.94 -4.83
CA GLU A 608 33.34 23.54 -4.91
C GLU A 608 33.61 22.49 -3.84
N GLU A 609 34.04 21.30 -4.27
CA GLU A 609 34.56 20.30 -3.35
C GLU A 609 35.96 20.70 -2.92
N THR A 610 36.11 21.25 -1.72
CA THR A 610 37.41 21.45 -1.10
C THR A 610 37.88 20.14 -0.50
N SER A 611 38.85 19.51 -1.11
CA SER A 611 39.63 18.44 -0.46
C SER A 611 40.39 19.04 0.73
N LYS A 612 39.87 18.77 1.93
CA LYS A 612 40.64 18.96 3.18
C LYS A 612 41.20 17.64 3.61
#